data_84ee1bf2f955b6c0c3223b0a5d963db2
#
_entry.id   84ee1bf2f955b6c0c3223b0a5d963db2
#
_cell.length_a   1.000
_cell.length_b   1.000
_cell.length_c   1.000
_cell.angle_alpha   90.00
_cell.angle_beta   90.00
_cell.angle_gamma   90.00
#
_symmetry.space_group_name_H-M   'P 1'
#
loop_
_entity.id
_entity.type
_entity.pdbx_description
1 polymer ?
#
loop_
_entity_poly.entity_id
_entity_poly.type
_entity_poly.pdbx_seq_one_letter_code
_entity_poly.pdbx_strand_id
1 'polypeptide(L)'
;MQPWKRGGTAVAQIGKETFRILKDTVDEVITVSVDEICASIKDTFDDTRSICEPAGALGLAGLKKYVGRTGAKEQTLLAVECGANINFDRLRYISERTEIGEKREAILAVTIPEEPGSFKAFCASLNKRNITEFNYRM
;
A
#
# COMPACT_ATOMS: atom_id res chain seq x y z
N MET A 1 8.60 13.85 2.51
CA MET A 1 8.23 13.52 3.91
C MET A 1 7.31 12.31 3.86
N GLN A 2 7.65 11.17 4.46
CA GLN A 2 6.78 9.99 4.38
C GLN A 2 5.54 10.22 5.27
N PRO A 3 4.34 10.26 4.71
CA PRO A 3 3.13 10.66 5.44
C PRO A 3 2.69 9.70 6.55
N TRP A 4 3.25 8.50 6.60
CA TRP A 4 2.85 7.42 7.51
C TRP A 4 3.64 7.35 8.82
N LYS A 5 4.64 8.22 9.04
CA LYS A 5 5.49 8.19 10.25
C LYS A 5 4.77 8.53 11.57
N ARG A 6 3.44 8.74 11.57
CA ARG A 6 2.64 9.08 12.77
C ARG A 6 1.44 8.17 12.99
N GLY A 7 1.38 7.00 12.38
CA GLY A 7 0.35 6.02 12.68
C GLY A 7 0.66 5.24 13.96
N GLY A 8 -0.36 4.75 14.67
CA GLY A 8 -0.23 3.97 15.90
C GLY A 8 0.60 2.69 15.76
N THR A 9 0.85 2.23 14.53
CA THR A 9 1.67 1.05 14.20
C THR A 9 3.12 1.39 13.81
N ALA A 10 3.47 2.67 13.66
CA ALA A 10 4.82 3.12 13.28
C ALA A 10 5.69 3.36 14.51
N VAL A 11 5.82 2.39 15.39
CA VAL A 11 6.64 2.45 16.61
C VAL A 11 8.02 1.83 16.37
N ALA A 12 9.06 2.46 16.92
CA ALA A 12 10.43 1.96 16.79
C ALA A 12 10.71 0.74 17.67
N GLN A 13 9.98 0.61 18.77
CA GLN A 13 10.17 -0.47 19.75
C GLN A 13 8.82 -0.90 20.33
N ILE A 14 8.55 -2.20 20.30
CA ILE A 14 7.37 -2.79 20.93
C ILE A 14 7.50 -2.75 22.45
N GLY A 15 6.36 -2.67 23.15
CA GLY A 15 6.31 -2.76 24.61
C GLY A 15 6.78 -4.14 25.12
N LYS A 16 7.54 -4.16 26.22
CA LYS A 16 8.15 -5.40 26.75
C LYS A 16 7.12 -6.48 27.09
N GLU A 17 6.03 -6.12 27.75
CA GLU A 17 4.98 -7.07 28.14
C GLU A 17 4.18 -7.57 26.93
N THR A 18 3.86 -6.69 26.00
CA THR A 18 3.20 -7.07 24.74
C THR A 18 4.08 -8.06 23.97
N PHE A 19 5.36 -7.77 23.85
CA PHE A 19 6.30 -8.67 23.15
C PHE A 19 6.45 -10.01 23.86
N ARG A 20 6.49 -10.02 25.22
CA ARG A 20 6.57 -11.24 26.01
C ARG A 20 5.43 -12.21 25.70
N ILE A 21 4.21 -11.68 25.53
CA ILE A 21 3.03 -12.49 25.20
C ILE A 21 3.07 -12.92 23.73
N LEU A 22 3.31 -11.97 22.83
CA LEU A 22 3.24 -12.23 21.38
C LEU A 22 4.22 -13.29 20.91
N LYS A 23 5.44 -13.32 21.44
CA LYS A 23 6.46 -14.31 21.04
C LYS A 23 6.05 -15.77 21.30
N ASP A 24 5.15 -15.99 22.25
CA ASP A 24 4.70 -17.33 22.66
C ASP A 24 3.30 -17.68 22.07
N THR A 25 2.60 -16.71 21.45
CA THR A 25 1.21 -16.88 20.99
C THR A 25 1.00 -16.56 19.50
N VAL A 26 1.96 -15.93 18.83
CA VAL A 26 1.87 -15.59 17.42
C VAL A 26 2.62 -16.63 16.58
N ASP A 27 1.91 -17.20 15.62
CA ASP A 27 2.48 -18.18 14.70
C ASP A 27 3.39 -17.53 13.66
N GLU A 28 3.00 -16.35 13.14
CA GLU A 28 3.74 -15.65 12.10
C GLU A 28 3.51 -14.14 12.14
N VAL A 29 4.52 -13.38 11.71
CA VAL A 29 4.45 -11.94 11.46
C VAL A 29 4.57 -11.68 9.97
N ILE A 30 3.54 -11.08 9.38
CA ILE A 30 3.49 -10.73 7.96
C ILE A 30 3.68 -9.22 7.83
N THR A 31 4.70 -8.81 7.08
CA THR A 31 4.92 -7.40 6.75
C THR A 31 4.22 -7.04 5.44
N VAL A 32 3.62 -5.85 5.39
CA VAL A 32 2.93 -5.32 4.21
C VAL A 32 3.50 -3.96 3.82
N SER A 33 3.46 -3.65 2.53
CA SER A 33 3.87 -2.35 2.01
C SER A 33 2.77 -1.30 2.19
N VAL A 34 3.12 -0.03 2.04
CA VAL A 34 2.15 1.08 2.05
C VAL A 34 1.12 0.90 0.92
N ASP A 35 1.55 0.42 -0.22
CA ASP A 35 0.68 0.23 -1.39
C ASP A 35 -0.33 -0.92 -1.16
N GLU A 36 0.11 -2.02 -0.53
CA GLU A 36 -0.78 -3.10 -0.10
C GLU A 36 -1.82 -2.62 0.93
N ILE A 37 -1.43 -1.71 1.84
CA ILE A 37 -2.35 -1.09 2.80
C ILE A 37 -3.36 -0.20 2.07
N CYS A 38 -2.93 0.65 1.15
CA CYS A 38 -3.83 1.52 0.38
C CYS A 38 -4.85 0.71 -0.44
N ALA A 39 -4.41 -0.37 -1.08
CA ALA A 39 -5.30 -1.29 -1.78
C ALA A 39 -6.35 -1.89 -0.84
N SER A 40 -5.96 -2.27 0.38
CA SER A 40 -6.90 -2.82 1.37
C SER A 40 -7.89 -1.79 1.91
N ILE A 41 -7.49 -0.52 2.06
CA ILE A 41 -8.43 0.57 2.41
C ILE A 41 -9.50 0.71 1.31
N LYS A 42 -9.09 0.62 0.04
CA LYS A 42 -10.03 0.66 -1.08
C LYS A 42 -10.99 -0.53 -1.05
N ASP A 43 -10.48 -1.75 -0.85
CA ASP A 43 -11.34 -2.94 -0.77
C ASP A 43 -12.39 -2.80 0.35
N THR A 44 -11.96 -2.37 1.55
CA THR A 44 -12.88 -2.09 2.65
C THR A 44 -13.95 -1.07 2.26
N PHE A 45 -13.54 0.01 1.57
CA PHE A 45 -14.50 1.01 1.10
C PHE A 45 -15.46 0.46 0.04
N ASP A 46 -14.97 -0.30 -0.92
CA ASP A 46 -15.80 -0.86 -1.98
C ASP A 46 -16.86 -1.82 -1.43
N ASP A 47 -16.51 -2.61 -0.42
CA ASP A 47 -17.40 -3.60 0.17
C ASP A 47 -18.36 -3.00 1.22
N THR A 48 -17.88 -2.06 2.04
CA THR A 48 -18.61 -1.60 3.22
C THR A 48 -19.05 -0.14 3.18
N ARG A 49 -18.53 0.66 2.26
CA ARG A 49 -18.63 2.13 2.19
C ARG A 49 -18.08 2.84 3.43
N SER A 50 -17.20 2.14 4.17
CA SER A 50 -16.49 2.70 5.32
C SER A 50 -15.02 2.91 4.98
N ILE A 51 -14.40 3.93 5.56
CA ILE A 51 -12.97 4.20 5.37
C ILE A 51 -12.27 3.96 6.69
N CYS A 52 -11.40 2.95 6.71
CA CYS A 52 -10.51 2.72 7.85
C CYS A 52 -9.21 3.52 7.72
N GLU A 53 -8.55 3.79 8.83
CA GLU A 53 -7.20 4.33 8.80
C GLU A 53 -6.17 3.27 8.35
N PRO A 54 -4.97 3.67 7.91
CA PRO A 54 -3.95 2.73 7.45
C PRO A 54 -3.60 1.62 8.46
N ALA A 55 -3.58 1.95 9.75
CA ALA A 55 -3.35 0.95 10.80
C ALA A 55 -4.50 -0.09 10.86
N GLY A 56 -5.73 0.34 10.64
CA GLY A 56 -6.91 -0.52 10.62
C GLY A 56 -6.91 -1.52 9.45
N ALA A 57 -6.42 -1.10 8.29
CA ALA A 57 -6.37 -1.93 7.09
C ALA A 57 -5.23 -2.98 7.09
N LEU A 58 -4.31 -2.93 8.07
CA LEU A 58 -3.18 -3.88 8.15
C LEU A 58 -3.62 -5.34 8.19
N GLY A 59 -4.69 -5.63 8.91
CA GLY A 59 -5.22 -6.99 9.03
C GLY A 59 -5.65 -7.55 7.68
N LEU A 60 -6.44 -6.80 6.92
CA LEU A 60 -6.88 -7.21 5.58
C LEU A 60 -5.72 -7.31 4.60
N ALA A 61 -4.79 -6.34 4.60
CA ALA A 61 -3.58 -6.39 3.77
C ALA A 61 -2.74 -7.65 4.06
N GLY A 62 -2.57 -7.99 5.34
CA GLY A 62 -1.89 -9.20 5.78
C GLY A 62 -2.59 -10.48 5.31
N LEU A 63 -3.93 -10.55 5.42
CA LEU A 63 -4.72 -11.68 4.93
C LEU A 63 -4.60 -11.86 3.41
N LYS A 64 -4.73 -10.79 2.63
CA LYS A 64 -4.54 -10.83 1.17
C LYS A 64 -3.16 -11.39 0.81
N LYS A 65 -2.13 -10.94 1.50
CA LYS A 65 -0.76 -11.41 1.30
C LYS A 65 -0.57 -12.87 1.71
N TYR A 66 -1.17 -13.28 2.83
CA TYR A 66 -1.18 -14.67 3.28
C TYR A 66 -1.83 -15.59 2.23
N VAL A 67 -3.03 -15.25 1.77
CA VAL A 67 -3.74 -16.03 0.75
C VAL A 67 -2.94 -16.10 -0.55
N GLY A 68 -2.39 -14.97 -1.01
CA GLY A 68 -1.57 -14.92 -2.21
C GLY A 68 -0.31 -15.79 -2.14
N ARG A 69 0.30 -15.90 -0.95
CA ARG A 69 1.49 -16.72 -0.70
C ARG A 69 1.19 -18.20 -0.54
N THR A 70 0.14 -18.54 0.20
CA THR A 70 -0.17 -19.92 0.57
C THR A 70 -1.11 -20.63 -0.40
N GLY A 71 -1.85 -19.85 -1.22
CA GLY A 71 -2.91 -20.38 -2.06
C GLY A 71 -4.11 -20.91 -1.26
N ALA A 72 -4.30 -20.44 -0.01
CA ALA A 72 -5.38 -20.90 0.88
C ALA A 72 -6.75 -20.83 0.21
N LYS A 73 -7.49 -21.92 0.26
CA LYS A 73 -8.84 -22.07 -0.28
C LYS A 73 -9.73 -22.76 0.73
N GLU A 74 -11.03 -22.48 0.66
CA GLU A 74 -12.05 -23.12 1.53
C GLU A 74 -11.76 -22.93 3.04
N GLN A 75 -11.15 -21.81 3.40
CA GLN A 75 -10.86 -21.45 4.79
C GLN A 75 -11.66 -20.22 5.20
N THR A 76 -12.08 -20.18 6.44
CA THR A 76 -12.62 -18.97 7.05
C THR A 76 -11.47 -18.17 7.64
N LEU A 77 -11.22 -16.98 7.07
CA LEU A 77 -10.18 -16.08 7.52
C LEU A 77 -10.82 -14.85 8.18
N LEU A 78 -10.24 -14.40 9.29
CA LEU A 78 -10.73 -13.25 10.03
C LEU A 78 -9.63 -12.20 10.16
N ALA A 79 -9.95 -10.97 9.83
CA ALA A 79 -9.12 -9.80 10.14
C ALA A 79 -9.89 -8.85 11.05
N VAL A 80 -9.19 -8.20 11.96
CA VAL A 80 -9.77 -7.10 12.74
C VAL A 80 -9.41 -5.79 12.05
N GLU A 81 -10.41 -5.13 11.51
CA GLU A 81 -10.31 -3.76 11.05
C GLU A 81 -10.66 -2.81 12.18
N CYS A 82 -9.84 -1.83 12.43
CA CYS A 82 -10.02 -0.86 13.52
C CYS A 82 -9.52 0.52 13.10
N GLY A 83 -10.08 1.53 13.76
CA GLY A 83 -9.67 2.92 13.58
C GLY A 83 -10.19 3.59 12.30
N ALA A 84 -10.64 4.81 12.47
CA ALA A 84 -11.10 5.69 11.37
C ALA A 84 -10.45 7.09 11.48
N ASN A 85 -9.31 7.20 12.17
CA ASN A 85 -8.60 8.45 12.36
C ASN A 85 -7.77 8.81 11.12
N ILE A 86 -8.47 9.09 10.04
CA ILE A 86 -7.88 9.48 8.76
C ILE A 86 -8.26 10.93 8.41
N ASN A 87 -7.29 11.71 7.94
CA ASN A 87 -7.57 13.03 7.41
C ASN A 87 -8.06 12.93 5.97
N PHE A 88 -9.07 13.71 5.61
CA PHE A 88 -9.69 13.67 4.29
C PHE A 88 -8.71 13.99 3.14
N ASP A 89 -7.74 14.87 3.37
CA ASP A 89 -6.67 15.21 2.43
C ASP A 89 -5.80 14.02 2.03
N ARG A 90 -5.79 12.96 2.82
CA ARG A 90 -5.03 11.74 2.54
C ARG A 90 -5.71 10.78 1.57
N LEU A 91 -7.00 10.95 1.32
CA LEU A 91 -7.75 10.07 0.41
C LEU A 91 -7.20 10.09 -1.01
N ARG A 92 -6.76 11.27 -1.47
CA ARG A 92 -6.08 11.38 -2.77
C ARG A 92 -4.83 10.50 -2.84
N TYR A 93 -3.97 10.60 -1.84
CA TYR A 93 -2.74 9.79 -1.77
C TYR A 93 -3.05 8.29 -1.71
N ILE A 94 -4.08 7.88 -0.97
CA ILE A 94 -4.51 6.48 -0.90
C ILE A 94 -4.97 6.01 -2.27
N SER A 95 -5.79 6.80 -2.97
CA SER A 95 -6.27 6.46 -4.31
C SER A 95 -5.12 6.25 -5.30
N GLU A 96 -4.16 7.18 -5.34
CA GLU A 96 -2.99 7.08 -6.23
C GLU A 96 -2.13 5.83 -5.91
N ARG A 97 -1.93 5.51 -4.63
CA ARG A 97 -1.13 4.35 -4.21
C ARG A 97 -1.85 3.02 -4.39
N THR A 98 -3.16 3.03 -4.36
CA THR A 98 -3.97 1.82 -4.61
C THR A 98 -3.71 1.25 -6.00
N GLU A 99 -3.61 2.08 -7.02
CA GLU A 99 -3.32 1.65 -8.39
C GLU A 99 -1.98 0.89 -8.49
N ILE A 100 -1.00 1.30 -7.69
CA ILE A 100 0.31 0.63 -7.58
C ILE A 100 0.17 -0.67 -6.79
N GLY A 101 -0.54 -0.65 -5.66
CA GLY A 101 -0.76 -1.82 -4.81
C GLY A 101 -1.51 -2.93 -5.53
N GLU A 102 -2.45 -2.58 -6.40
CA GLU A 102 -3.19 -3.51 -7.27
C GLU A 102 -2.44 -3.85 -8.58
N LYS A 103 -1.22 -3.34 -8.75
CA LYS A 103 -0.37 -3.56 -9.93
C LYS A 103 -1.00 -3.11 -11.25
N ARG A 104 -1.86 -2.09 -11.21
CA ARG A 104 -2.47 -1.47 -12.41
C ARG A 104 -1.63 -0.34 -12.96
N GLU A 105 -0.84 0.32 -12.10
CA GLU A 105 0.10 1.36 -12.46
C GLU A 105 1.51 1.06 -11.95
N ALA A 106 2.50 1.69 -12.58
CA ALA A 106 3.90 1.64 -12.17
C ALA A 106 4.50 3.05 -12.17
N ILE A 107 5.31 3.36 -11.17
CA ILE A 107 6.10 4.60 -11.12
C ILE A 107 7.48 4.30 -11.69
N LEU A 108 7.87 5.06 -12.71
CA LEU A 108 9.19 4.98 -13.33
C LEU A 108 9.97 6.27 -13.07
N ALA A 109 11.17 6.15 -12.57
CA ALA A 109 12.14 7.24 -12.54
C ALA A 109 13.17 6.98 -13.66
N VAL A 110 13.20 7.85 -14.66
CA VAL A 110 14.03 7.66 -15.84
C VAL A 110 14.90 8.89 -16.04
N THR A 111 16.20 8.69 -16.23
CA THR A 111 17.13 9.73 -16.63
C THR A 111 17.28 9.68 -18.16
N ILE A 112 17.03 10.79 -18.81
CA ILE A 112 17.20 10.94 -20.25
C ILE A 112 18.19 12.07 -20.54
N PRO A 113 18.97 12.02 -21.65
CA PRO A 113 19.84 13.13 -22.04
C PRO A 113 19.03 14.41 -22.29
N GLU A 114 19.59 15.56 -21.93
CA GLU A 114 18.98 16.86 -22.21
C GLU A 114 19.32 17.33 -23.65
N GLU A 115 18.79 16.60 -24.61
CA GLU A 115 18.99 16.87 -26.04
C GLU A 115 17.63 16.92 -26.77
N PRO A 116 17.47 17.76 -27.79
CA PRO A 116 16.27 17.79 -28.61
C PRO A 116 15.88 16.39 -29.11
N GLY A 117 14.67 15.92 -28.79
CA GLY A 117 14.17 14.63 -29.25
C GLY A 117 14.28 13.49 -28.23
N SER A 118 15.06 13.61 -27.15
CA SER A 118 15.23 12.56 -26.13
C SER A 118 13.91 12.15 -25.47
N PHE A 119 13.06 13.10 -25.12
CA PHE A 119 11.72 12.81 -24.57
C PHE A 119 10.83 12.07 -25.57
N LYS A 120 10.88 12.45 -26.85
CA LYS A 120 10.15 11.76 -27.93
C LYS A 120 10.60 10.31 -28.07
N ALA A 121 11.92 10.08 -28.01
CA ALA A 121 12.50 8.74 -28.06
C ALA A 121 12.07 7.90 -26.83
N PHE A 122 12.08 8.50 -25.65
CA PHE A 122 11.59 7.85 -24.42
C PHE A 122 10.11 7.47 -24.57
N CYS A 123 9.24 8.38 -24.98
CA CYS A 123 7.82 8.08 -25.21
C CYS A 123 7.62 6.95 -26.24
N ALA A 124 8.42 6.93 -27.29
CA ALA A 124 8.38 5.86 -28.28
C ALA A 124 8.74 4.49 -27.68
N SER A 125 9.68 4.43 -26.73
CA SER A 125 10.06 3.19 -26.04
C SER A 125 8.96 2.64 -25.12
N LEU A 126 8.08 3.49 -24.62
CA LEU A 126 6.90 3.09 -23.83
C LEU A 126 5.81 2.44 -24.69
N ASN A 127 5.93 2.56 -26.02
CA ASN A 127 4.99 2.01 -26.98
C ASN A 127 3.57 2.62 -26.78
N LYS A 128 2.52 1.78 -26.77
CA LYS A 128 1.10 2.22 -26.62
C LYS A 128 0.63 2.29 -25.16
N ARG A 129 1.55 2.40 -24.18
CA ARG A 129 1.17 2.56 -22.78
C ARG A 129 0.76 3.99 -22.49
N ASN A 130 -0.32 4.15 -21.76
CA ASN A 130 -0.77 5.47 -21.30
C ASN A 130 0.14 5.95 -20.16
N ILE A 131 0.43 7.25 -20.19
CA ILE A 131 1.08 7.96 -19.08
C ILE A 131 -0.05 8.71 -18.36
N THR A 132 -0.29 8.36 -17.10
CA THR A 132 -1.33 8.96 -16.25
C THR A 132 -0.83 10.23 -15.57
N GLU A 133 0.45 10.27 -15.21
CA GLU A 133 1.12 11.44 -14.66
C GLU A 133 2.56 11.52 -15.14
N PHE A 134 3.01 12.74 -15.42
CA PHE A 134 4.38 13.01 -15.83
C PHE A 134 4.95 14.19 -15.05
N ASN A 135 6.06 13.97 -14.34
CA ASN A 135 6.81 14.99 -13.63
C ASN A 135 8.22 15.07 -14.16
N TYR A 136 8.59 16.22 -14.71
CA TYR A 136 9.94 16.52 -15.18
C TYR A 136 10.71 17.29 -14.12
N ARG A 137 11.94 16.86 -13.84
CA ARG A 137 12.88 17.57 -12.96
C ARG A 137 14.19 17.76 -13.70
N MET A 138 14.60 19.02 -13.83
CA MET A 138 15.94 19.40 -14.25
C MET A 138 16.93 19.24 -13.12
#